data_2f4446cb37283148c1fe0afa2f0f5bcd
#
_entry.id   2f4446cb37283148c1fe0afa2f0f5bcd
#
_cell.length_a   1.000
_cell.length_b   1.000
_cell.length_c   1.000
_cell.angle_alpha   90.00
_cell.angle_beta   90.00
_cell.angle_gamma   90.00
#
_symmetry.space_group_name_H-M   'P 1'
#
loop_
_entity.id
_entity.type
_entity.pdbx_description
1 polymer ?
#
loop_
_entity_poly.entity_id
_entity_poly.type
_entity_poly.pdbx_seq_one_letter_code
_entity_poly.pdbx_strand_id
1 'polypeptide(L)'
;MRRFGFASLALLLLQGPLLADTPATTQWVLATAKATGRGGEEFVSSLRIVNPFPYTANVSLTYLAQSPIDGDNAATGDNGSAPQVRVLVAAGETLAIEDVLGTTFAGKAAPFGIPAGGIRVDSDAPVSVLSRTFVANARSASGVPGTYGFSLPAQTAGQTVSEGETAWLTYGSSSPSATLGFRTNLILLNTGSQSTVVLVSLLRGDGTPAAPPRTYTLGRGSSAQVGDVGATFGITGTETNLRILVTVRRGGPVAIGASLIDNAISSIAYLPPVKTELPDDGAYGWVVSKGDPALASAGRLDILWGTPDFLSGLLVVDCSAGAFVHNFLAYGPDSTTPPPNTSFAPRAEGGWRFAGSSAGTGSWSGTIVPWVDGSFIGTIEFTPPSTAP
;
A
#
# COMPACT_ATOMS: atom_id res chain seq x y z
N MET A 1 -10.16 1.10 62.57
CA MET A 1 -9.07 1.31 61.61
C MET A 1 -9.08 0.21 60.58
N ARG A 2 -9.67 0.46 59.42
CA ARG A 2 -9.66 -0.53 58.28
C ARG A 2 -8.60 -0.05 57.29
N ARG A 3 -7.57 -0.86 57.10
CA ARG A 3 -6.51 -0.65 56.07
C ARG A 3 -7.06 -1.04 54.73
N PHE A 4 -7.22 -0.09 53.80
CA PHE A 4 -7.44 -0.38 52.41
C PHE A 4 -6.09 -0.70 51.75
N GLY A 5 -5.95 -1.93 51.31
CA GLY A 5 -4.83 -2.36 50.47
C GLY A 5 -5.07 -1.86 49.04
N PHE A 6 -4.18 -1.01 48.52
CA PHE A 6 -4.12 -0.67 47.09
C PHE A 6 -3.53 -1.89 46.33
N ALA A 7 -4.36 -2.59 45.58
CA ALA A 7 -3.90 -3.55 44.58
C ALA A 7 -3.43 -2.73 43.36
N SER A 8 -2.12 -2.64 43.17
CA SER A 8 -1.53 -2.09 41.96
C SER A 8 -1.82 -3.05 40.79
N LEU A 9 -2.79 -2.69 39.97
CA LEU A 9 -3.07 -3.35 38.68
C LEU A 9 -1.93 -2.98 37.72
N ALA A 10 -0.94 -3.87 37.58
CA ALA A 10 0.06 -3.76 36.54
C ALA A 10 -0.63 -3.96 35.19
N LEU A 11 -0.90 -2.85 34.51
CA LEU A 11 -1.36 -2.85 33.12
C LEU A 11 -0.17 -3.33 32.26
N LEU A 12 -0.10 -4.64 32.00
CA LEU A 12 0.73 -5.17 30.91
C LEU A 12 0.17 -4.61 29.61
N LEU A 13 0.76 -3.53 29.15
CA LEU A 13 0.65 -3.10 27.76
C LEU A 13 1.25 -4.26 26.93
N LEU A 14 0.39 -5.11 26.40
CA LEU A 14 0.68 -5.92 25.23
C LEU A 14 1.01 -4.94 24.10
N GLN A 15 2.25 -4.50 24.04
CA GLN A 15 2.81 -3.94 22.84
C GLN A 15 2.76 -5.11 21.85
N GLY A 16 1.78 -5.06 20.94
CA GLY A 16 1.85 -5.88 19.72
C GLY A 16 3.26 -5.76 19.15
N PRO A 17 3.76 -6.75 18.41
CA PRO A 17 5.07 -6.66 17.82
C PRO A 17 5.08 -5.35 17.03
N LEU A 18 5.79 -4.34 17.57
CA LEU A 18 6.34 -3.30 16.73
C LEU A 18 6.99 -4.10 15.61
N LEU A 19 6.60 -3.87 14.37
CA LEU A 19 7.32 -4.38 13.22
C LEU A 19 8.74 -3.84 13.36
N ALA A 20 9.53 -4.55 14.16
CA ALA A 20 10.95 -4.28 14.30
C ALA A 20 11.50 -4.45 12.90
N ASP A 21 12.19 -3.43 12.42
CA ASP A 21 12.89 -3.49 11.15
C ASP A 21 13.67 -4.79 11.10
N THR A 22 13.23 -5.71 10.25
CA THR A 22 13.91 -6.99 10.09
C THR A 22 15.22 -6.69 9.39
N PRO A 23 16.38 -6.99 10.00
CA PRO A 23 17.66 -6.78 9.34
C PRO A 23 17.70 -7.53 8.00
N ALA A 24 18.12 -6.84 6.94
CA ALA A 24 18.22 -7.39 5.61
C ALA A 24 19.44 -6.85 4.87
N THR A 25 19.89 -7.57 3.84
CA THR A 25 21.03 -7.16 3.00
C THR A 25 20.62 -6.18 1.89
N THR A 26 19.33 -6.13 1.55
CA THR A 26 18.78 -5.15 0.61
C THR A 26 17.49 -4.58 1.18
N GLN A 27 17.39 -3.25 1.23
CA GLN A 27 16.25 -2.52 1.75
C GLN A 27 16.05 -1.22 0.97
N TRP A 28 14.85 -0.66 1.05
CA TRP A 28 14.49 0.61 0.41
C TRP A 28 13.86 1.57 1.42
N VAL A 29 14.50 2.72 1.59
CA VAL A 29 13.90 3.89 2.22
C VAL A 29 13.01 4.56 1.19
N LEU A 30 11.73 4.65 1.46
CA LEU A 30 10.72 5.14 0.50
C LEU A 30 10.87 6.61 0.16
N ALA A 31 11.15 7.43 1.18
CA ALA A 31 11.21 8.88 1.02
C ALA A 31 12.32 9.49 1.86
N THR A 32 13.06 10.36 1.20
CA THR A 32 13.97 11.33 1.82
C THR A 32 13.75 12.68 1.15
N ALA A 33 13.99 13.76 1.87
CA ALA A 33 13.82 15.11 1.34
C ALA A 33 14.88 16.06 1.89
N LYS A 34 15.23 17.06 1.09
CA LYS A 34 15.85 18.30 1.49
C LYS A 34 15.18 19.43 0.72
N ALA A 35 14.01 19.85 1.17
CA ALA A 35 13.12 20.70 0.41
C ALA A 35 12.38 21.68 1.32
N THR A 36 11.94 22.80 0.73
CA THR A 36 11.06 23.76 1.39
C THR A 36 9.60 23.37 1.16
N GLY A 37 8.83 23.26 2.23
CA GLY A 37 7.39 23.01 2.20
C GLY A 37 6.57 24.24 1.82
N ARG A 38 5.25 24.08 1.71
CA ARG A 38 4.32 25.15 1.30
C ARG A 38 4.30 26.34 2.27
N GLY A 39 4.49 26.08 3.57
CA GLY A 39 4.51 27.08 4.64
C GLY A 39 5.90 27.61 4.98
N GLY A 40 6.93 27.27 4.19
CA GLY A 40 8.31 27.64 4.49
C GLY A 40 9.05 26.68 5.42
N GLU A 41 8.44 25.52 5.70
CA GLU A 41 9.08 24.45 6.47
C GLU A 41 10.30 23.91 5.70
N GLU A 42 11.42 23.75 6.40
CA GLU A 42 12.62 23.12 5.85
C GLU A 42 12.65 21.64 6.21
N PHE A 43 12.27 20.80 5.26
CA PHE A 43 12.31 19.34 5.41
C PHE A 43 13.72 18.82 5.18
N VAL A 44 14.18 18.01 6.13
CA VAL A 44 15.48 17.32 6.09
C VAL A 44 15.27 15.86 6.46
N SER A 45 16.02 14.96 5.83
CA SER A 45 15.98 13.53 6.16
C SER A 45 17.28 13.04 6.75
N SER A 46 17.16 12.31 7.85
CA SER A 46 18.26 11.57 8.49
C SER A 46 18.09 10.07 8.30
N LEU A 47 19.21 9.34 8.36
CA LEU A 47 19.24 7.87 8.38
C LEU A 47 19.88 7.36 9.66
N ARG A 48 19.38 6.24 10.13
CA ARG A 48 20.01 5.39 11.13
C ARG A 48 20.19 4.01 10.52
N ILE A 49 21.42 3.53 10.52
CA ILE A 49 21.78 2.20 10.01
C ILE A 49 22.38 1.43 11.18
N VAL A 50 21.69 0.40 11.62
CA VAL A 50 22.07 -0.43 12.77
C VAL A 50 22.65 -1.74 12.25
N ASN A 51 23.87 -2.04 12.67
CA ASN A 51 24.50 -3.33 12.48
C ASN A 51 24.38 -4.16 13.78
N PRO A 52 23.45 -5.10 13.88
CA PRO A 52 23.28 -5.89 15.11
C PRO A 52 24.29 -7.03 15.25
N PHE A 53 25.17 -7.23 14.27
CA PHE A 53 26.07 -8.37 14.20
C PHE A 53 27.47 -8.04 14.74
N PRO A 54 28.28 -9.07 15.13
CA PRO A 54 29.59 -8.88 15.74
C PRO A 54 30.72 -8.64 14.71
N TYR A 55 30.42 -8.25 13.51
CA TYR A 55 31.36 -7.93 12.44
C TYR A 55 30.93 -6.65 11.70
N THR A 56 31.89 -5.98 11.07
CA THR A 56 31.61 -4.74 10.33
C THR A 56 30.80 -5.04 9.08
N ALA A 57 29.77 -4.23 8.82
CA ALA A 57 28.99 -4.25 7.60
C ALA A 57 29.49 -3.18 6.62
N ASN A 58 29.69 -3.58 5.35
CA ASN A 58 29.92 -2.66 4.24
C ASN A 58 28.58 -2.32 3.60
N VAL A 59 28.16 -1.08 3.75
CA VAL A 59 26.83 -0.62 3.29
C VAL A 59 27.00 0.32 2.09
N SER A 60 26.24 0.06 1.06
CA SER A 60 26.16 0.88 -0.15
C SER A 60 24.81 1.57 -0.19
N LEU A 61 24.82 2.89 -0.22
CA LEU A 61 23.63 3.73 -0.33
C LEU A 61 23.51 4.22 -1.76
N THR A 62 22.40 3.91 -2.44
CA THR A 62 22.10 4.39 -3.80
C THR A 62 20.92 5.33 -3.74
N TYR A 63 21.09 6.58 -4.15
CA TYR A 63 20.02 7.57 -4.14
C TYR A 63 19.13 7.45 -5.38
N LEU A 64 17.86 7.14 -5.17
CA LEU A 64 16.83 6.98 -6.20
C LEU A 64 15.98 8.26 -6.24
N ALA A 65 16.40 9.20 -7.10
CA ALA A 65 15.82 10.53 -7.15
C ALA A 65 14.33 10.49 -7.55
N GLN A 66 13.55 11.35 -6.95
CA GLN A 66 12.15 11.55 -7.30
C GLN A 66 12.07 12.23 -8.66
N SER A 67 11.27 11.66 -9.58
CA SER A 67 10.89 12.31 -10.82
C SER A 67 9.48 12.93 -10.72
N PRO A 68 9.23 14.04 -11.39
CA PRO A 68 7.89 14.58 -11.50
C PRO A 68 6.96 13.59 -12.20
N ILE A 69 5.68 13.63 -11.83
CA ILE A 69 4.61 12.91 -12.55
C ILE A 69 4.10 13.87 -13.63
N ASP A 70 4.17 13.44 -14.88
CA ASP A 70 3.67 14.22 -16.03
C ASP A 70 2.13 14.09 -16.22
N GLY A 71 1.60 14.75 -17.25
CA GLY A 71 0.18 14.73 -17.56
C GLY A 71 -0.40 13.36 -17.91
N ASP A 72 0.44 12.39 -18.28
CA ASP A 72 0.06 11.01 -18.58
C ASP A 72 0.21 10.09 -17.35
N ASN A 73 0.38 10.66 -16.16
CA ASN A 73 0.66 9.95 -14.91
C ASN A 73 1.94 9.11 -14.99
N ALA A 74 2.96 9.58 -15.68
CA ALA A 74 4.24 8.90 -15.80
C ALA A 74 5.35 9.62 -15.03
N ALA A 75 6.07 8.87 -14.20
CA ALA A 75 7.30 9.29 -13.54
C ALA A 75 8.47 8.58 -14.21
N THR A 76 8.94 9.13 -15.33
CA THR A 76 9.84 8.45 -16.27
C THR A 76 11.32 8.60 -15.94
N GLY A 77 11.67 9.29 -14.87
CA GLY A 77 13.07 9.45 -14.44
C GLY A 77 13.76 8.09 -14.29
N ASP A 78 14.86 7.88 -15.04
CA ASP A 78 15.66 6.66 -14.95
C ASP A 78 16.80 6.84 -13.95
N ASN A 79 16.74 6.07 -12.87
CA ASN A 79 17.79 6.01 -11.85
C ASN A 79 18.80 4.86 -12.08
N GLY A 80 18.91 4.33 -13.29
CA GLY A 80 19.83 3.24 -13.61
C GLY A 80 21.31 3.55 -13.39
N SER A 81 21.70 4.85 -13.41
CA SER A 81 23.03 5.35 -13.07
C SER A 81 23.01 6.23 -11.82
N ALA A 82 22.11 5.96 -10.89
CA ALA A 82 21.94 6.72 -9.65
C ALA A 82 23.23 6.80 -8.83
N PRO A 83 23.50 7.94 -8.17
CA PRO A 83 24.69 8.12 -7.38
C PRO A 83 24.73 7.15 -6.18
N GLN A 84 25.90 6.58 -5.95
CA GLN A 84 26.13 5.63 -4.89
C GLN A 84 27.24 6.11 -3.95
N VAL A 85 27.09 5.84 -2.67
CA VAL A 85 28.08 6.10 -1.62
C VAL A 85 28.22 4.88 -0.74
N ARG A 86 29.45 4.55 -0.35
CA ARG A 86 29.74 3.44 0.58
C ARG A 86 30.06 3.97 1.96
N VAL A 87 29.54 3.30 2.97
CA VAL A 87 29.80 3.56 4.38
C VAL A 87 30.08 2.25 5.11
N LEU A 88 30.83 2.32 6.20
CA LEU A 88 31.12 1.19 7.09
C LEU A 88 30.29 1.37 8.36
N VAL A 89 29.69 0.29 8.84
CA VAL A 89 29.01 0.26 10.14
C VAL A 89 29.68 -0.81 10.99
N ALA A 90 30.40 -0.40 12.04
CA ALA A 90 31.12 -1.33 12.88
C ALA A 90 30.21 -2.32 13.60
N ALA A 91 30.78 -3.36 14.16
CA ALA A 91 30.08 -4.41 14.90
C ALA A 91 29.27 -3.80 16.06
N GLY A 92 27.96 -4.07 16.10
CA GLY A 92 27.05 -3.57 17.14
C GLY A 92 26.80 -2.07 17.11
N GLU A 93 27.24 -1.36 16.08
CA GLU A 93 27.13 0.10 15.98
C GLU A 93 25.85 0.56 15.28
N THR A 94 25.47 1.82 15.58
CA THR A 94 24.47 2.57 14.83
C THR A 94 25.14 3.75 14.14
N LEU A 95 25.21 3.71 12.82
CA LEU A 95 25.64 4.86 12.02
C LEU A 95 24.50 5.87 11.89
N ALA A 96 24.75 7.11 12.27
CA ALA A 96 23.83 8.23 12.13
C ALA A 96 24.27 9.17 11.00
N ILE A 97 23.37 9.44 10.05
CA ILE A 97 23.55 10.44 8.99
C ILE A 97 22.43 11.46 9.13
N GLU A 98 22.74 12.68 9.57
CA GLU A 98 21.70 13.66 9.98
C GLU A 98 21.03 14.38 8.81
N ASP A 99 21.72 14.61 7.72
CA ASP A 99 21.18 15.23 6.49
C ASP A 99 21.71 14.45 5.29
N VAL A 100 21.02 13.36 4.97
CA VAL A 100 21.52 12.41 3.96
C VAL A 100 21.61 13.04 2.57
N LEU A 101 20.67 13.91 2.18
CA LEU A 101 20.71 14.56 0.88
C LEU A 101 21.64 15.77 0.85
N GLY A 102 21.81 16.48 1.96
CA GLY A 102 22.68 17.65 2.04
C GLY A 102 24.15 17.33 2.30
N THR A 103 24.44 16.14 2.86
CA THR A 103 25.82 15.71 3.17
C THR A 103 26.27 14.58 2.26
N THR A 104 25.63 13.40 2.37
CA THR A 104 26.04 12.18 1.66
C THR A 104 25.84 12.30 0.15
N PHE A 105 24.75 12.93 -0.28
CA PHE A 105 24.42 13.15 -1.69
C PHE A 105 24.46 14.62 -2.10
N ALA A 106 25.26 15.44 -1.42
CA ALA A 106 25.43 16.85 -1.71
C ALA A 106 25.72 17.09 -3.20
N GLY A 107 24.99 18.04 -3.83
CA GLY A 107 25.11 18.34 -5.25
C GLY A 107 24.52 17.31 -6.22
N LYS A 108 23.92 16.22 -5.71
CA LYS A 108 23.31 15.13 -6.51
C LYS A 108 21.83 14.91 -6.16
N ALA A 109 21.26 15.71 -5.26
CA ALA A 109 19.97 15.46 -4.66
C ALA A 109 18.75 15.79 -5.56
N ALA A 110 18.94 16.45 -6.70
CA ALA A 110 17.82 16.87 -7.54
C ALA A 110 18.10 16.72 -9.05
N PRO A 111 18.48 15.53 -9.56
CA PRO A 111 18.76 15.35 -10.98
C PRO A 111 17.53 15.61 -11.87
N PHE A 112 16.32 15.49 -11.32
CA PHE A 112 15.05 15.78 -12.00
C PHE A 112 14.37 17.05 -11.45
N GLY A 113 15.12 17.94 -10.78
CA GLY A 113 14.63 19.20 -10.24
C GLY A 113 13.93 19.10 -8.88
N ILE A 114 13.70 17.91 -8.35
CA ILE A 114 13.04 17.68 -7.06
C ILE A 114 14.09 17.13 -6.05
N PRO A 115 14.41 17.87 -4.96
CA PRO A 115 15.38 17.41 -3.97
C PRO A 115 14.73 16.43 -2.97
N ALA A 116 14.18 15.35 -3.49
CA ALA A 116 13.56 14.27 -2.75
C ALA A 116 13.71 12.96 -3.52
N GLY A 117 13.53 11.84 -2.83
CA GLY A 117 13.62 10.51 -3.45
C GLY A 117 13.72 9.40 -2.44
N GLY A 118 13.88 8.17 -2.92
CA GLY A 118 14.18 7.01 -2.11
C GLY A 118 15.68 6.74 -1.97
N ILE A 119 16.04 5.82 -1.10
CA ILE A 119 17.40 5.29 -1.01
C ILE A 119 17.32 3.77 -0.99
N ARG A 120 18.05 3.14 -1.92
CA ARG A 120 18.34 1.72 -1.84
C ARG A 120 19.58 1.51 -0.97
N VAL A 121 19.46 0.58 -0.04
CA VAL A 121 20.53 0.19 0.87
C VAL A 121 20.88 -1.26 0.57
N ASP A 122 22.11 -1.50 0.13
CA ASP A 122 22.69 -2.82 -0.07
C ASP A 122 23.84 -3.01 0.91
N SER A 123 23.96 -4.16 1.54
CA SER A 123 25.05 -4.47 2.44
C SER A 123 25.49 -5.93 2.36
N ASP A 124 26.74 -6.21 2.72
CA ASP A 124 27.29 -7.57 2.79
C ASP A 124 26.85 -8.34 4.05
N ALA A 125 26.24 -7.64 5.01
CA ALA A 125 25.65 -8.21 6.22
C ALA A 125 24.24 -7.63 6.42
N PRO A 126 23.29 -8.36 7.02
CA PRO A 126 21.97 -7.80 7.30
C PRO A 126 22.08 -6.59 8.26
N VAL A 127 21.47 -5.47 7.89
CA VAL A 127 21.38 -4.25 8.71
C VAL A 127 19.93 -3.84 8.87
N SER A 128 19.59 -3.09 9.92
CA SER A 128 18.28 -2.42 10.04
C SER A 128 18.42 -0.96 9.67
N VAL A 129 17.48 -0.43 8.89
CA VAL A 129 17.54 0.95 8.40
C VAL A 129 16.26 1.69 8.74
N LEU A 130 16.40 2.83 9.39
CA LEU A 130 15.33 3.75 9.72
C LEU A 130 15.63 5.13 9.13
N SER A 131 14.70 5.69 8.40
CA SER A 131 14.73 7.09 7.96
C SER A 131 13.82 7.93 8.84
N ARG A 132 14.20 9.17 9.07
CA ARG A 132 13.35 10.20 9.67
C ARG A 132 13.38 11.44 8.79
N THR A 133 12.20 11.86 8.31
CA THR A 133 12.03 13.17 7.66
C THR A 133 11.39 14.13 8.66
N PHE A 134 12.00 15.28 8.86
CA PHE A 134 11.58 16.24 9.87
C PHE A 134 11.74 17.68 9.39
N VAL A 135 11.02 18.59 10.02
CA VAL A 135 11.13 20.05 9.82
C VAL A 135 12.26 20.57 10.70
N ALA A 136 13.34 21.02 10.07
CA ALA A 136 14.55 21.47 10.75
C ALA A 136 14.41 22.88 11.39
N ASN A 137 13.58 23.73 10.79
CA ASN A 137 13.32 25.09 11.25
C ASN A 137 12.05 25.23 12.10
N ALA A 138 11.53 24.12 12.66
CA ALA A 138 10.34 24.12 13.49
C ALA A 138 10.53 24.95 14.77
N ARG A 139 9.46 25.65 15.17
CA ARG A 139 9.41 26.40 16.41
C ARG A 139 8.08 26.16 17.10
N SER A 140 8.08 26.12 18.43
CA SER A 140 6.85 26.13 19.21
C SER A 140 6.14 27.49 19.09
N ALA A 141 4.88 27.58 19.56
CA ALA A 141 4.17 28.82 19.63
C ALA A 141 4.89 29.90 20.49
N SER A 142 5.72 29.49 21.45
CA SER A 142 6.61 30.34 22.23
C SER A 142 7.96 30.66 21.58
N GLY A 143 8.17 30.27 20.34
CA GLY A 143 9.40 30.49 19.57
C GLY A 143 10.57 29.56 19.91
N VAL A 144 10.38 28.58 20.78
CA VAL A 144 11.44 27.63 21.14
C VAL A 144 11.73 26.73 19.94
N PRO A 145 13.03 26.61 19.52
CA PRO A 145 13.41 25.69 18.44
C PRO A 145 13.08 24.24 18.79
N GLY A 146 12.64 23.49 17.80
CA GLY A 146 12.33 22.07 17.91
C GLY A 146 12.35 21.38 16.56
N THR A 147 12.04 20.11 16.51
CA THR A 147 11.82 19.35 15.27
C THR A 147 10.56 18.52 15.41
N TYR A 148 9.73 18.52 14.40
CA TYR A 148 8.67 17.53 14.27
C TYR A 148 8.80 16.83 12.92
N GLY A 149 8.35 15.60 12.84
CA GLY A 149 8.49 14.81 11.63
C GLY A 149 8.03 13.37 11.88
N PHE A 150 8.27 12.52 10.92
CA PHE A 150 7.87 11.12 10.99
C PHE A 150 9.05 10.20 10.63
N SER A 151 9.00 8.99 11.16
CA SER A 151 9.99 7.96 10.88
C SER A 151 9.41 6.96 9.89
N LEU A 152 10.24 6.52 8.97
CA LEU A 152 9.95 5.55 7.93
C LEU A 152 10.92 4.38 8.08
N PRO A 153 10.45 3.18 8.48
CA PRO A 153 11.27 1.98 8.35
C PRO A 153 11.55 1.71 6.88
N ALA A 154 12.76 1.23 6.58
CA ALA A 154 13.05 0.77 5.24
C ALA A 154 12.28 -0.53 4.94
N GLN A 155 11.83 -0.69 3.72
CA GLN A 155 11.14 -1.89 3.28
C GLN A 155 12.12 -2.92 2.73
N THR A 156 11.93 -4.17 3.09
CA THR A 156 12.64 -5.32 2.52
C THR A 156 11.94 -5.82 1.23
N ALA A 157 12.58 -6.72 0.50
CA ALA A 157 11.99 -7.31 -0.71
C ALA A 157 10.63 -8.00 -0.45
N GLY A 158 10.46 -8.64 0.71
CA GLY A 158 9.19 -9.27 1.08
C GLY A 158 8.04 -8.29 1.34
N GLN A 159 8.36 -7.01 1.57
CA GLN A 159 7.37 -5.97 1.81
C GLN A 159 7.03 -5.17 0.54
N THR A 160 7.79 -5.33 -0.54
CA THR A 160 7.45 -4.72 -1.84
C THR A 160 6.33 -5.47 -2.53
N VAL A 161 5.59 -4.78 -3.38
CA VAL A 161 4.45 -5.33 -4.14
C VAL A 161 4.94 -5.70 -5.53
N SER A 162 4.85 -6.97 -5.87
CA SER A 162 5.28 -7.52 -7.16
C SER A 162 4.16 -7.46 -8.20
N GLU A 163 4.49 -7.79 -9.44
CA GLU A 163 3.48 -7.91 -10.50
C GLU A 163 2.37 -8.85 -10.09
N GLY A 164 1.14 -8.40 -10.26
CA GLY A 164 -0.06 -9.10 -9.85
C GLY A 164 -0.50 -8.88 -8.41
N GLU A 165 0.37 -8.43 -7.56
CA GLU A 165 0.03 -8.20 -6.15
C GLU A 165 -0.62 -6.83 -5.92
N THR A 166 -1.35 -6.73 -4.82
CA THR A 166 -2.00 -5.49 -4.36
C THR A 166 -1.59 -5.19 -2.93
N ALA A 167 -1.35 -3.92 -2.63
CA ALA A 167 -1.23 -3.43 -1.25
C ALA A 167 -2.30 -2.41 -0.94
N TRP A 168 -2.68 -2.37 0.33
CA TRP A 168 -3.64 -1.44 0.89
C TRP A 168 -2.94 -0.46 1.82
N LEU A 169 -3.39 0.80 1.76
CA LEU A 169 -3.05 1.81 2.73
C LEU A 169 -4.39 2.29 3.34
N THR A 170 -4.50 2.21 4.64
CA THR A 170 -5.72 2.57 5.37
C THR A 170 -5.59 3.94 6.04
N TYR A 171 -6.72 4.50 6.51
CA TYR A 171 -6.78 5.80 7.19
C TYR A 171 -6.38 7.01 6.34
N GLY A 172 -6.37 6.89 5.01
CA GLY A 172 -6.22 8.03 4.13
C GLY A 172 -7.32 9.06 4.36
N SER A 173 -7.03 10.32 4.11
CA SER A 173 -8.00 11.41 4.19
C SER A 173 -7.73 12.44 3.09
N SER A 174 -8.76 13.15 2.71
CA SER A 174 -8.71 14.28 1.78
C SER A 174 -9.55 15.42 2.31
N SER A 175 -9.04 16.63 2.23
CA SER A 175 -9.78 17.86 2.54
C SER A 175 -9.52 18.89 1.45
N PRO A 176 -10.55 19.56 0.93
CA PRO A 176 -10.37 20.62 -0.06
C PRO A 176 -9.70 21.88 0.53
N SER A 177 -9.64 21.99 1.85
CA SER A 177 -8.99 23.09 2.54
C SER A 177 -7.47 22.88 2.58
N ALA A 178 -6.71 23.90 2.16
CA ALA A 178 -5.25 23.89 2.28
C ALA A 178 -4.76 24.12 3.74
N THR A 179 -5.64 24.55 4.65
CA THR A 179 -5.30 24.96 6.02
C THR A 179 -6.06 24.22 7.11
N LEU A 180 -7.04 23.38 6.74
CA LEU A 180 -7.85 22.61 7.70
C LEU A 180 -8.04 21.18 7.21
N GLY A 181 -8.17 20.25 8.16
CA GLY A 181 -8.35 18.84 7.88
C GLY A 181 -7.04 18.15 7.46
N PHE A 182 -7.16 17.06 6.74
CA PHE A 182 -6.03 16.20 6.40
C PHE A 182 -5.94 15.98 4.89
N ARG A 183 -4.73 15.77 4.39
CA ARG A 183 -4.46 15.26 3.05
C ARG A 183 -3.53 14.05 3.12
N THR A 184 -3.62 13.20 2.14
CA THR A 184 -2.76 12.02 2.00
C THR A 184 -1.89 12.15 0.77
N ASN A 185 -0.59 11.93 0.93
CA ASN A 185 0.35 11.79 -0.18
C ASN A 185 0.72 10.32 -0.30
N LEU A 186 0.63 9.76 -1.51
CA LEU A 186 1.06 8.40 -1.83
C LEU A 186 2.50 8.44 -2.36
N ILE A 187 3.34 7.53 -1.88
CA ILE A 187 4.73 7.37 -2.29
C ILE A 187 4.87 6.04 -2.99
N LEU A 188 5.40 6.07 -4.20
CA LEU A 188 5.66 4.91 -5.05
C LEU A 188 7.14 4.89 -5.42
N LEU A 189 7.83 3.79 -5.13
CA LEU A 189 9.23 3.60 -5.49
C LEU A 189 9.37 2.30 -6.28
N ASN A 190 9.68 2.42 -7.56
CA ASN A 190 10.02 1.26 -8.38
C ASN A 190 11.37 0.68 -7.94
N THR A 191 11.37 -0.47 -7.31
CA THR A 191 12.58 -1.13 -6.81
C THR A 191 13.19 -2.09 -7.84
N GLY A 192 12.52 -2.27 -8.98
CA GLY A 192 12.93 -3.13 -10.07
C GLY A 192 13.89 -2.47 -11.06
N SER A 193 14.42 -3.28 -11.98
CA SER A 193 15.34 -2.87 -13.03
C SER A 193 14.66 -2.46 -14.34
N GLN A 194 13.34 -2.53 -14.40
CA GLN A 194 12.52 -2.19 -15.57
C GLN A 194 11.45 -1.16 -15.18
N SER A 195 10.81 -0.57 -16.18
CA SER A 195 9.63 0.26 -15.97
C SER A 195 8.47 -0.58 -15.41
N THR A 196 7.69 0.02 -14.53
CA THR A 196 6.58 -0.63 -13.83
C THR A 196 5.30 0.17 -14.01
N VAL A 197 4.19 -0.54 -14.21
CA VAL A 197 2.85 0.02 -14.31
C VAL A 197 2.05 -0.34 -13.07
N VAL A 198 1.54 0.65 -12.37
CA VAL A 198 0.73 0.48 -11.18
C VAL A 198 -0.67 1.09 -11.37
N LEU A 199 -1.69 0.40 -10.89
CA LEU A 199 -3.05 0.90 -10.78
C LEU A 199 -3.27 1.37 -9.35
N VAL A 200 -3.76 2.59 -9.19
CA VAL A 200 -4.14 3.17 -7.89
C VAL A 200 -5.65 3.39 -7.88
N SER A 201 -6.32 2.83 -6.88
CA SER A 201 -7.75 2.99 -6.65
C SER A 201 -8.01 3.59 -5.27
N LEU A 202 -8.98 4.48 -5.17
CA LEU A 202 -9.41 5.09 -3.91
C LEU A 202 -10.81 4.57 -3.55
N LEU A 203 -10.93 3.96 -2.38
CA LEU A 203 -12.21 3.52 -1.85
C LEU A 203 -12.55 4.28 -0.57
N ARG A 204 -13.82 4.49 -0.32
CA ARG A 204 -14.35 4.96 0.96
C ARG A 204 -14.30 3.87 2.02
N GLY A 205 -14.52 4.25 3.27
CA GLY A 205 -14.58 3.31 4.38
C GLY A 205 -15.60 2.18 4.23
N ASP A 206 -16.68 2.42 3.49
CA ASP A 206 -17.72 1.44 3.15
C ASP A 206 -17.37 0.53 1.95
N GLY A 207 -16.20 0.74 1.33
CA GLY A 207 -15.74 -0.02 0.17
C GLY A 207 -16.22 0.53 -1.18
N THR A 208 -17.03 1.60 -1.21
CA THR A 208 -17.45 2.21 -2.47
C THR A 208 -16.29 3.01 -3.10
N PRO A 209 -16.20 3.08 -4.44
CA PRO A 209 -15.20 3.93 -5.10
C PRO A 209 -15.37 5.39 -4.70
N ALA A 210 -14.28 6.02 -4.28
CA ALA A 210 -14.25 7.46 -3.99
C ALA A 210 -14.01 8.28 -5.27
N ALA A 211 -13.28 7.70 -6.24
CA ALA A 211 -12.99 8.29 -7.53
C ALA A 211 -12.66 7.20 -8.56
N PRO A 212 -12.66 7.50 -9.87
CA PRO A 212 -12.13 6.60 -10.88
C PRO A 212 -10.66 6.25 -10.62
N PRO A 213 -10.23 5.00 -10.83
CA PRO A 213 -8.86 4.60 -10.64
C PRO A 213 -7.92 5.29 -11.66
N ARG A 214 -6.63 5.38 -11.29
CA ARG A 214 -5.58 5.94 -12.18
C ARG A 214 -4.44 4.96 -12.32
N THR A 215 -3.90 4.90 -13.51
CA THR A 215 -2.70 4.12 -13.82
C THR A 215 -1.49 5.05 -13.82
N TYR A 216 -0.40 4.61 -13.16
CA TYR A 216 0.87 5.31 -13.14
C TYR A 216 1.95 4.45 -13.77
N THR A 217 2.83 5.07 -14.55
CA THR A 217 4.03 4.41 -15.09
C THR A 217 5.25 4.95 -14.34
N LEU A 218 6.04 4.06 -13.77
CA LEU A 218 7.26 4.38 -13.04
C LEU A 218 8.46 3.90 -13.84
N GLY A 219 9.39 4.78 -14.17
CA GLY A 219 10.67 4.42 -14.77
C GLY A 219 11.51 3.52 -13.84
N ARG A 220 12.62 2.98 -14.37
CA ARG A 220 13.55 2.12 -13.60
C ARG A 220 14.11 2.86 -12.38
N GLY A 221 13.91 2.30 -11.18
CA GLY A 221 14.35 2.90 -9.92
C GLY A 221 13.70 4.26 -9.62
N SER A 222 12.64 4.64 -10.34
CA SER A 222 11.97 5.92 -10.16
C SER A 222 11.24 5.98 -8.83
N SER A 223 11.45 7.08 -8.10
CA SER A 223 10.62 7.48 -6.97
C SER A 223 9.59 8.51 -7.45
N ALA A 224 8.34 8.35 -7.05
CA ALA A 224 7.25 9.26 -7.39
C ALA A 224 6.38 9.53 -6.16
N GLN A 225 5.88 10.75 -6.05
CA GLN A 225 4.91 11.12 -5.03
C GLN A 225 3.65 11.67 -5.69
N VAL A 226 2.52 10.99 -5.45
CA VAL A 226 1.19 11.52 -5.77
C VAL A 226 0.79 12.41 -4.60
N GLY A 227 1.00 13.70 -4.74
CA GLY A 227 0.66 14.68 -3.71
C GLY A 227 -0.84 14.89 -3.64
N ASP A 228 -1.41 14.96 -2.42
CA ASP A 228 -2.84 15.11 -2.16
C ASP A 228 -3.68 14.21 -3.07
N VAL A 229 -3.67 12.91 -2.77
CA VAL A 229 -4.34 11.90 -3.60
C VAL A 229 -5.82 12.24 -3.84
N GLY A 230 -6.51 12.83 -2.87
CA GLY A 230 -7.90 13.24 -3.03
C GLY A 230 -8.06 14.29 -4.12
N ALA A 231 -7.33 15.38 -4.04
CA ALA A 231 -7.36 16.44 -5.05
C ALA A 231 -6.88 15.91 -6.42
N THR A 232 -5.83 15.09 -6.44
CA THR A 232 -5.31 14.48 -7.67
C THR A 232 -6.36 13.60 -8.34
N PHE A 233 -7.17 12.88 -7.58
CA PHE A 233 -8.23 12.03 -8.11
C PHE A 233 -9.57 12.78 -8.35
N GLY A 234 -9.62 14.09 -8.09
CA GLY A 234 -10.80 14.90 -8.32
C GLY A 234 -11.85 14.83 -7.22
N ILE A 235 -11.46 14.40 -6.01
CA ILE A 235 -12.34 14.47 -4.84
C ILE A 235 -12.46 15.92 -4.40
N THR A 236 -13.66 16.46 -4.43
CA THR A 236 -13.95 17.87 -4.10
C THR A 236 -14.49 18.07 -2.69
N GLY A 237 -14.89 16.99 -2.02
CA GLY A 237 -15.38 16.99 -0.64
C GLY A 237 -14.33 16.56 0.37
N THR A 238 -14.68 16.64 1.65
CA THR A 238 -13.89 16.04 2.72
C THR A 238 -14.21 14.55 2.76
N GLU A 239 -13.20 13.73 2.63
CA GLU A 239 -13.28 12.28 2.80
C GLU A 239 -12.36 11.85 3.95
N THR A 240 -12.86 11.01 4.82
CA THR A 240 -12.12 10.40 5.91
C THR A 240 -12.10 8.89 5.75
N ASN A 241 -11.10 8.23 6.29
CA ASN A 241 -10.97 6.78 6.21
C ASN A 241 -10.93 6.26 4.76
N LEU A 242 -10.24 6.98 3.88
CA LEU A 242 -9.97 6.49 2.54
C LEU A 242 -9.03 5.27 2.61
N ARG A 243 -9.29 4.31 1.75
CA ARG A 243 -8.39 3.19 1.47
C ARG A 243 -7.77 3.41 0.11
N ILE A 244 -6.47 3.31 0.04
CA ILE A 244 -5.72 3.43 -1.20
C ILE A 244 -5.23 2.03 -1.57
N LEU A 245 -5.67 1.53 -2.72
CA LEU A 245 -5.19 0.27 -3.27
C LEU A 245 -4.16 0.57 -4.32
N VAL A 246 -3.05 -0.14 -4.25
CA VAL A 246 -1.99 -0.07 -5.26
C VAL A 246 -1.73 -1.46 -5.78
N THR A 247 -2.08 -1.70 -7.04
CA THR A 247 -1.87 -2.98 -7.73
C THR A 247 -0.77 -2.82 -8.76
N VAL A 248 0.25 -3.66 -8.71
CA VAL A 248 1.28 -3.70 -9.75
C VAL A 248 0.76 -4.52 -10.92
N ARG A 249 0.51 -3.83 -12.05
CA ARG A 249 -0.07 -4.45 -13.26
C ARG A 249 0.98 -5.12 -14.15
N ARG A 250 2.17 -4.54 -14.19
CA ARG A 250 3.27 -5.05 -15.01
C ARG A 250 4.60 -4.48 -14.53
N GLY A 251 5.66 -5.27 -14.62
CA GLY A 251 7.03 -4.84 -14.41
C GLY A 251 7.59 -5.22 -13.04
N GLY A 252 8.55 -4.47 -12.55
CA GLY A 252 9.28 -4.78 -11.32
C GLY A 252 8.48 -4.52 -10.05
N PRO A 253 8.99 -4.99 -8.91
CA PRO A 253 8.35 -4.74 -7.62
C PRO A 253 8.39 -3.25 -7.25
N VAL A 254 7.40 -2.82 -6.48
CA VAL A 254 7.21 -1.43 -6.02
C VAL A 254 7.18 -1.40 -4.49
N ALA A 255 8.00 -0.57 -3.88
CA ALA A 255 7.87 -0.20 -2.49
C ALA A 255 6.85 0.94 -2.37
N ILE A 256 5.94 0.84 -1.39
CA ILE A 256 4.76 1.69 -1.30
C ILE A 256 4.61 2.22 0.12
N GLY A 257 4.15 3.44 0.26
CA GLY A 257 3.76 4.02 1.53
C GLY A 257 2.94 5.28 1.32
N ALA A 258 2.35 5.79 2.37
CA ALA A 258 1.71 7.09 2.31
C ALA A 258 2.01 7.93 3.54
N SER A 259 1.84 9.23 3.42
CA SER A 259 1.87 10.16 4.55
C SER A 259 0.53 10.85 4.67
N LEU A 260 -0.04 10.81 5.88
CA LEU A 260 -1.20 11.60 6.28
C LEU A 260 -0.71 12.90 6.90
N ILE A 261 -1.10 14.02 6.34
CA ILE A 261 -0.63 15.35 6.72
C ILE A 261 -1.80 16.16 7.24
N ASP A 262 -1.66 16.67 8.47
CA ASP A 262 -2.57 17.70 9.02
C ASP A 262 -2.29 19.04 8.33
N ASN A 263 -3.28 19.60 7.64
CA ASN A 263 -3.13 20.83 6.88
C ASN A 263 -2.96 22.07 7.79
N ALA A 264 -3.42 22.01 9.04
CA ALA A 264 -3.35 23.14 9.95
C ALA A 264 -1.96 23.30 10.58
N ILE A 265 -1.29 22.20 10.90
CA ILE A 265 -0.05 22.22 11.67
C ILE A 265 1.12 21.51 10.99
N SER A 266 0.89 21.01 9.77
CA SER A 266 1.88 20.23 8.97
C SER A 266 2.42 19.00 9.71
N SER A 267 1.72 18.49 10.71
CA SER A 267 2.07 17.21 11.35
C SER A 267 1.87 16.06 10.37
N ILE A 268 2.78 15.09 10.39
CA ILE A 268 2.81 14.00 9.43
C ILE A 268 2.80 12.66 10.17
N ALA A 269 1.92 11.76 9.74
CA ALA A 269 1.91 10.36 10.12
C ALA A 269 2.22 9.46 8.92
N TYR A 270 2.97 8.41 9.14
CA TYR A 270 3.20 7.38 8.12
C TYR A 270 2.07 6.38 8.10
N LEU A 271 1.59 6.05 6.91
CA LEU A 271 0.63 4.97 6.66
C LEU A 271 1.39 3.81 6.00
N PRO A 272 1.65 2.72 6.74
CA PRO A 272 2.30 1.55 6.18
C PRO A 272 1.35 0.80 5.23
N PRO A 273 1.89 0.16 4.17
CA PRO A 273 1.10 -0.71 3.34
C PRO A 273 0.82 -2.03 4.05
N VAL A 274 -0.36 -2.56 3.83
CA VAL A 274 -0.72 -3.93 4.12
C VAL A 274 -0.78 -4.66 2.80
N LYS A 275 0.16 -5.57 2.57
CA LYS A 275 0.17 -6.40 1.37
C LYS A 275 -0.96 -7.42 1.49
N THR A 276 -1.82 -7.47 0.50
CA THR A 276 -2.77 -8.56 0.34
C THR A 276 -2.26 -9.44 -0.79
N GLU A 277 -1.97 -10.65 -0.46
CA GLU A 277 -1.83 -11.68 -1.49
C GLU A 277 -3.20 -11.82 -2.16
N LEU A 278 -3.21 -11.91 -3.49
CA LEU A 278 -4.41 -12.39 -4.15
C LEU A 278 -4.74 -13.77 -3.56
N PRO A 279 -6.02 -14.12 -3.44
CA PRO A 279 -6.34 -15.45 -2.96
C PRO A 279 -5.71 -16.45 -3.91
N ASP A 280 -4.60 -17.01 -3.43
CA ASP A 280 -4.12 -18.29 -3.92
C ASP A 280 -5.14 -19.36 -3.54
N ASP A 281 -4.83 -20.61 -3.76
CA ASP A 281 -5.69 -21.73 -3.35
C ASP A 281 -6.26 -21.52 -1.94
N GLY A 282 -7.56 -21.46 -1.80
CA GLY A 282 -8.18 -21.21 -0.52
C GLY A 282 -9.71 -21.35 -0.53
N ALA A 283 -10.28 -21.48 0.67
CA ALA A 283 -11.73 -21.56 0.86
C ALA A 283 -12.22 -20.26 1.54
N TYR A 284 -13.11 -19.55 0.90
CA TYR A 284 -13.67 -18.28 1.36
C TYR A 284 -15.14 -18.44 1.68
N GLY A 285 -15.52 -18.15 2.93
CA GLY A 285 -16.90 -18.09 3.36
C GLY A 285 -17.56 -16.81 2.87
N TRP A 286 -18.84 -16.87 2.55
CA TRP A 286 -19.66 -15.73 2.17
C TRP A 286 -21.10 -15.90 2.66
N VAL A 287 -21.81 -14.80 2.79
CA VAL A 287 -23.20 -14.76 3.20
C VAL A 287 -23.98 -14.00 2.14
N VAL A 288 -25.15 -14.49 1.80
CA VAL A 288 -26.06 -13.81 0.87
C VAL A 288 -26.54 -12.50 1.48
N SER A 289 -26.27 -11.39 0.79
CA SER A 289 -26.66 -10.05 1.22
C SER A 289 -27.96 -9.57 0.56
N LYS A 290 -28.37 -10.20 -0.56
CA LYS A 290 -29.62 -9.93 -1.28
C LYS A 290 -30.17 -11.22 -1.84
N GLY A 291 -31.50 -11.33 -1.91
CA GLY A 291 -32.23 -12.49 -2.38
C GLY A 291 -33.19 -12.99 -1.32
N ASP A 292 -33.92 -14.07 -1.63
CA ASP A 292 -34.76 -14.73 -0.63
C ASP A 292 -33.84 -15.54 0.34
N PRO A 293 -33.75 -15.15 1.62
CA PRO A 293 -32.92 -15.88 2.60
C PRO A 293 -33.36 -17.34 2.79
N ALA A 294 -34.57 -17.68 2.39
CA ALA A 294 -35.08 -19.06 2.42
C ALA A 294 -34.45 -19.92 1.31
N LEU A 295 -33.91 -19.30 0.25
CA LEU A 295 -33.32 -20.01 -0.89
C LEU A 295 -31.83 -20.23 -0.76
N ALA A 296 -31.12 -19.26 -0.20
CA ALA A 296 -29.66 -19.40 0.03
C ALA A 296 -29.24 -18.64 1.30
N SER A 297 -28.68 -19.32 2.25
CA SER A 297 -28.28 -18.77 3.55
C SER A 297 -26.78 -18.50 3.66
N ALA A 298 -25.96 -19.33 3.05
CA ALA A 298 -24.52 -19.26 3.08
C ALA A 298 -23.91 -20.01 1.90
N GLY A 299 -22.61 -19.86 1.73
CA GLY A 299 -21.88 -20.63 0.74
C GLY A 299 -20.37 -20.54 0.94
N ARG A 300 -19.65 -21.19 0.06
CA ARG A 300 -18.20 -21.24 0.05
C ARG A 300 -17.68 -21.02 -1.36
N LEU A 301 -16.66 -20.22 -1.49
CA LEU A 301 -15.88 -20.07 -2.69
C LEU A 301 -14.51 -20.68 -2.43
N ASP A 302 -14.18 -21.75 -3.14
CA ASP A 302 -12.87 -22.34 -3.13
C ASP A 302 -12.10 -21.87 -4.35
N ILE A 303 -11.02 -21.16 -4.17
CA ILE A 303 -10.10 -20.80 -5.24
C ILE A 303 -9.05 -21.90 -5.31
N LEU A 304 -9.05 -22.62 -6.43
CA LEU A 304 -8.14 -23.74 -6.64
C LEU A 304 -6.84 -23.30 -7.28
N TRP A 305 -6.87 -22.23 -8.02
CA TRP A 305 -5.71 -21.60 -8.61
C TRP A 305 -6.05 -20.17 -9.03
N GLY A 306 -5.15 -19.25 -8.78
CA GLY A 306 -5.35 -17.84 -9.09
C GLY A 306 -4.08 -17.14 -9.54
N THR A 307 -4.24 -16.25 -10.52
CA THR A 307 -3.28 -15.21 -10.89
C THR A 307 -4.07 -13.92 -11.08
N PRO A 308 -3.43 -12.75 -11.20
CA PRO A 308 -4.10 -11.49 -11.49
C PRO A 308 -5.02 -11.55 -12.70
N ASP A 309 -4.69 -12.39 -13.67
CA ASP A 309 -5.36 -12.47 -14.96
C ASP A 309 -6.27 -13.70 -15.07
N PHE A 310 -6.25 -14.59 -14.10
CA PHE A 310 -7.00 -15.83 -14.16
C PHE A 310 -7.30 -16.38 -12.77
N LEU A 311 -8.54 -16.76 -12.52
CA LEU A 311 -8.98 -17.48 -11.34
C LEU A 311 -9.73 -18.74 -11.77
N SER A 312 -9.49 -19.85 -11.10
CA SER A 312 -10.32 -21.05 -11.22
C SER A 312 -10.73 -21.56 -9.84
N GLY A 313 -11.91 -22.15 -9.73
CA GLY A 313 -12.34 -22.65 -8.45
C GLY A 313 -13.74 -23.25 -8.46
N LEU A 314 -14.25 -23.44 -7.27
CA LEU A 314 -15.57 -23.97 -6.98
C LEU A 314 -16.38 -22.93 -6.21
N LEU A 315 -17.55 -22.58 -6.73
CA LEU A 315 -18.58 -21.85 -6.01
C LEU A 315 -19.58 -22.85 -5.44
N VAL A 316 -19.67 -22.94 -4.12
CA VAL A 316 -20.64 -23.77 -3.43
C VAL A 316 -21.69 -22.87 -2.82
N VAL A 317 -22.95 -23.10 -3.12
CA VAL A 317 -24.09 -22.35 -2.57
C VAL A 317 -24.97 -23.31 -1.79
N ASP A 318 -25.12 -23.07 -0.49
CA ASP A 318 -26.07 -23.78 0.36
C ASP A 318 -27.44 -23.12 0.28
N CYS A 319 -28.42 -23.88 -0.18
CA CYS A 319 -29.79 -23.47 -0.28
C CYS A 319 -30.70 -24.36 0.58
N SER A 320 -31.87 -23.88 0.90
CA SER A 320 -32.90 -24.70 1.57
C SER A 320 -33.28 -25.99 0.81
N ALA A 321 -33.07 -25.98 -0.51
CA ALA A 321 -33.30 -27.14 -1.40
C ALA A 321 -32.06 -28.05 -1.56
N GLY A 322 -30.95 -27.75 -0.89
CA GLY A 322 -29.66 -28.46 -0.98
C GLY A 322 -28.53 -27.56 -1.47
N ALA A 323 -27.32 -28.08 -1.44
CA ALA A 323 -26.14 -27.38 -1.95
C ALA A 323 -25.96 -27.65 -3.45
N PHE A 324 -25.53 -26.64 -4.21
CA PHE A 324 -25.03 -26.86 -5.55
C PHE A 324 -23.60 -26.33 -5.68
N VAL A 325 -22.85 -26.97 -6.56
CA VAL A 325 -21.44 -26.67 -6.81
C VAL A 325 -21.26 -26.28 -8.25
N HIS A 326 -20.58 -25.19 -8.50
CA HIS A 326 -20.28 -24.70 -9.83
C HIS A 326 -18.77 -24.45 -9.98
N ASN A 327 -18.17 -25.07 -10.99
CA ASN A 327 -16.82 -24.77 -11.41
C ASN A 327 -16.82 -23.43 -12.14
N PHE A 328 -15.90 -22.56 -11.82
CA PHE A 328 -15.77 -21.30 -12.54
C PHE A 328 -14.35 -21.10 -13.07
N LEU A 329 -14.26 -20.35 -14.16
CA LEU A 329 -13.05 -19.82 -14.72
C LEU A 329 -13.24 -18.31 -14.88
N ALA A 330 -12.27 -17.55 -14.40
CA ALA A 330 -12.26 -16.11 -14.52
C ALA A 330 -11.02 -15.67 -15.30
N TYR A 331 -11.20 -14.70 -16.18
CA TYR A 331 -10.12 -14.13 -16.97
C TYR A 331 -9.97 -12.65 -16.62
N GLY A 332 -8.72 -12.18 -16.58
CA GLY A 332 -8.40 -10.78 -16.36
C GLY A 332 -8.84 -9.88 -17.52
N PRO A 333 -8.79 -8.54 -17.32
CA PRO A 333 -9.25 -7.57 -18.30
C PRO A 333 -8.45 -7.61 -19.62
N ASP A 334 -7.21 -8.07 -19.55
CA ASP A 334 -6.30 -8.14 -20.70
C ASP A 334 -6.39 -9.47 -21.46
N SER A 335 -7.23 -10.40 -20.99
CA SER A 335 -7.43 -11.67 -21.69
C SER A 335 -8.30 -11.49 -22.94
N THR A 336 -7.78 -11.93 -24.07
CA THR A 336 -8.54 -11.97 -25.34
C THR A 336 -9.48 -13.19 -25.43
N THR A 337 -9.45 -14.08 -24.45
CA THR A 337 -10.25 -15.30 -24.43
C THR A 337 -11.51 -15.08 -23.60
N PRO A 338 -12.71 -15.11 -24.19
CA PRO A 338 -13.95 -14.98 -23.43
C PRO A 338 -14.15 -16.23 -22.53
N PRO A 339 -14.61 -16.05 -21.28
CA PRO A 339 -14.88 -17.16 -20.38
C PRO A 339 -16.03 -18.01 -20.90
N PRO A 340 -15.94 -19.34 -20.87
CA PRO A 340 -17.05 -20.20 -21.23
C PRO A 340 -18.15 -20.13 -20.16
N ASN A 341 -19.34 -19.67 -20.53
CA ASN A 341 -20.60 -19.70 -19.75
C ASN A 341 -20.64 -18.98 -18.38
N THR A 342 -19.58 -18.36 -17.93
CA THR A 342 -19.53 -17.52 -16.74
C THR A 342 -18.76 -16.26 -17.04
N SER A 343 -19.32 -15.12 -16.69
CA SER A 343 -18.57 -13.88 -16.75
C SER A 343 -17.92 -13.64 -15.38
N PHE A 344 -16.63 -13.61 -15.36
CA PHE A 344 -15.86 -13.13 -14.24
C PHE A 344 -15.04 -11.97 -14.76
N ALA A 345 -15.23 -10.82 -14.20
CA ALA A 345 -14.54 -9.62 -14.64
C ALA A 345 -13.93 -8.92 -13.42
N PRO A 346 -12.65 -8.58 -13.45
CA PRO A 346 -12.09 -7.72 -12.45
C PRO A 346 -12.81 -6.38 -12.48
N ARG A 347 -12.97 -5.78 -11.31
CA ARG A 347 -13.59 -4.47 -11.16
C ARG A 347 -12.50 -3.42 -11.20
N ALA A 348 -12.77 -2.29 -11.85
CA ALA A 348 -11.85 -1.16 -11.86
C ALA A 348 -11.50 -0.67 -10.45
N GLU A 349 -12.41 -0.86 -9.51
CA GLU A 349 -12.30 -0.51 -8.09
C GLU A 349 -11.66 -1.60 -7.20
N GLY A 350 -11.13 -2.65 -7.80
CA GLY A 350 -10.58 -3.83 -7.11
C GLY A 350 -11.61 -4.93 -6.88
N GLY A 351 -11.13 -6.17 -6.73
CA GLY A 351 -11.97 -7.35 -6.63
C GLY A 351 -12.56 -7.77 -7.98
N TRP A 352 -13.58 -8.61 -7.94
CA TRP A 352 -14.18 -9.23 -9.13
C TRP A 352 -15.69 -9.12 -9.11
N ARG A 353 -16.26 -9.04 -10.31
CA ARG A 353 -17.68 -9.35 -10.56
C ARG A 353 -17.75 -10.75 -11.12
N PHE A 354 -18.78 -11.49 -10.73
CA PHE A 354 -19.08 -12.77 -11.33
C PHE A 354 -20.57 -12.86 -11.66
N ALA A 355 -20.86 -13.60 -12.69
CA ALA A 355 -22.23 -13.98 -13.05
C ALA A 355 -22.19 -15.35 -13.72
N GLY A 356 -23.22 -16.13 -13.51
CA GLY A 356 -23.34 -17.43 -14.11
C GLY A 356 -24.79 -17.88 -14.16
N SER A 357 -25.05 -18.89 -14.97
CA SER A 357 -26.35 -19.54 -15.01
C SER A 357 -26.18 -21.02 -15.35
N SER A 358 -27.04 -21.84 -14.80
CA SER A 358 -27.10 -23.26 -15.12
C SER A 358 -28.55 -23.69 -15.31
N ALA A 359 -28.81 -24.50 -16.30
CA ALA A 359 -30.13 -25.08 -16.53
C ALA A 359 -30.52 -25.91 -15.30
N GLY A 360 -31.65 -25.59 -14.70
CA GLY A 360 -32.19 -26.27 -13.50
C GLY A 360 -31.72 -25.68 -12.15
N THR A 361 -30.70 -24.82 -12.11
CA THR A 361 -30.24 -24.19 -10.86
C THR A 361 -30.44 -22.68 -10.80
N GLY A 362 -30.83 -22.04 -11.90
CA GLY A 362 -31.05 -20.59 -11.94
C GLY A 362 -29.86 -19.78 -12.39
N SER A 363 -29.87 -18.48 -12.10
CA SER A 363 -28.77 -17.57 -12.37
C SER A 363 -28.27 -16.90 -11.09
N TRP A 364 -27.02 -16.54 -11.07
CA TRP A 364 -26.40 -15.83 -9.96
C TRP A 364 -25.48 -14.74 -10.49
N SER A 365 -25.35 -13.69 -9.72
CA SER A 365 -24.37 -12.64 -9.97
C SER A 365 -23.90 -12.06 -8.64
N GLY A 366 -22.71 -11.49 -8.64
CA GLY A 366 -22.20 -10.91 -7.41
C GLY A 366 -20.87 -10.20 -7.58
N THR A 367 -20.33 -9.82 -6.44
CA THR A 367 -19.02 -9.19 -6.36
C THR A 367 -18.21 -9.80 -5.22
N ILE A 368 -16.91 -9.91 -5.40
CA ILE A 368 -15.95 -10.30 -4.35
C ILE A 368 -14.92 -9.20 -4.29
N VAL A 369 -14.65 -8.68 -3.11
CA VAL A 369 -13.61 -7.67 -2.86
C VAL A 369 -12.71 -8.13 -1.73
N PRO A 370 -11.37 -7.94 -1.86
CA PRO A 370 -10.44 -8.18 -0.78
C PRO A 370 -10.77 -7.31 0.43
N TRP A 371 -10.61 -7.87 1.63
CA TRP A 371 -10.83 -7.19 2.91
C TRP A 371 -9.49 -6.99 3.64
N VAL A 372 -9.48 -6.09 4.63
CA VAL A 372 -8.26 -5.62 5.33
C VAL A 372 -7.48 -6.68 6.10
N ASP A 373 -8.09 -7.80 6.42
CA ASP A 373 -7.48 -8.91 7.16
C ASP A 373 -7.02 -10.06 6.26
N GLY A 374 -7.00 -9.84 4.94
CA GLY A 374 -6.71 -10.90 3.96
C GLY A 374 -7.93 -11.77 3.62
N SER A 375 -9.08 -11.51 4.23
CA SER A 375 -10.34 -12.14 3.86
C SER A 375 -10.97 -11.48 2.63
N PHE A 376 -12.07 -12.04 2.16
CA PHE A 376 -12.86 -11.48 1.07
C PHE A 376 -14.26 -11.18 1.56
N ILE A 377 -14.80 -10.05 1.13
CA ILE A 377 -16.21 -9.71 1.28
C ILE A 377 -16.84 -9.75 -0.09
N GLY A 378 -17.96 -10.44 -0.19
CA GLY A 378 -18.72 -10.53 -1.43
C GLY A 378 -20.21 -10.32 -1.23
N THR A 379 -20.87 -9.99 -2.31
CA THR A 379 -22.34 -10.03 -2.44
C THR A 379 -22.68 -11.04 -3.51
N ILE A 380 -23.76 -11.79 -3.30
CA ILE A 380 -24.33 -12.64 -4.34
C ILE A 380 -25.83 -12.38 -4.43
N GLU A 381 -26.31 -12.27 -5.65
CA GLU A 381 -27.74 -12.25 -5.98
C GLU A 381 -28.06 -13.56 -6.71
N PHE A 382 -29.06 -14.26 -6.24
CA PHE A 382 -29.49 -15.51 -6.84
C PHE A 382 -30.91 -15.39 -7.37
N THR A 383 -31.10 -15.79 -8.61
CA THR A 383 -32.43 -15.90 -9.22
C THR A 383 -32.68 -17.37 -9.47
N PRO A 384 -33.65 -17.98 -8.75
CA PRO A 384 -34.00 -19.38 -8.96
C PRO A 384 -34.43 -19.63 -10.40
N PRO A 385 -34.33 -20.88 -10.91
CA PRO A 385 -34.84 -21.21 -12.21
C PRO A 385 -36.33 -20.89 -12.22
N SER A 386 -36.79 -20.28 -13.30
CA SER A 386 -38.23 -20.18 -13.50
C SER A 386 -38.73 -21.61 -13.46
N THR A 387 -39.45 -21.98 -12.41
CA THR A 387 -40.19 -23.23 -12.41
C THR A 387 -41.13 -23.16 -13.59
N ALA A 388 -40.69 -23.70 -14.70
CA ALA A 388 -41.62 -24.04 -15.74
C ALA A 388 -42.55 -25.12 -15.18
N PRO A 389 -43.78 -25.15 -15.60
CA PRO A 389 -45.02 -25.50 -14.95
C PRO A 389 -45.06 -26.87 -14.31
#